data_52cd5ea2b2fe5ab8be110df0a4e00b7c
#
_entry.id   52cd5ea2b2fe5ab8be110df0a4e00b7c
#
_cell.length_a   1.000
_cell.length_b   1.000
_cell.length_c   1.000
_cell.angle_alpha   90.00
_cell.angle_beta   90.00
_cell.angle_gamma   90.00
#
_symmetry.space_group_name_H-M   'P 1'
#
loop_
_entity.id
_entity.type
_entity.pdbx_description
1 polymer ?
#
loop_
_entity_poly.entity_id
_entity_poly.type
_entity_poly.pdbx_seq_one_letter_code
_entity_poly.pdbx_strand_id
1 'polypeptide(L)'
;MAETEKPDLKEQVALLPLSPGVYQFVDRSGTIIYVGKAKSLRKRVSSYFVQSKEHSAKVRVLVKQIVEIRHIVVGSETDALLLENSLIKSLQPRYNILLKDDKTYPWIVVRREHFPRVQST
;
A
#
# COMPACT_ATOMS: atom_id res chain seq x y z
N MET A 1 18.21 16.76 17.70
CA MET A 1 17.80 16.33 17.52
C MET A 1 17.10 15.91 17.23
N ALA A 2 17.15 15.76 16.91
CA ALA A 2 16.49 15.32 16.59
C ALA A 2 15.82 14.92 16.71
N GLU A 3 15.71 14.84 16.86
CA GLU A 3 15.07 14.45 16.92
C GLU A 3 14.07 14.12 17.03
N THR A 4 13.68 14.36 17.09
CA THR A 4 12.70 13.96 16.92
C THR A 4 12.37 13.04 16.37
N GLU A 5 12.40 12.26 16.78
CA GLU A 5 12.40 11.31 16.14
C GLU A 5 11.35 10.52 16.11
N LYS A 6 10.98 10.07 14.97
CA LYS A 6 9.99 9.07 14.77
C LYS A 6 10.55 7.73 15.11
N PRO A 7 9.74 6.80 15.63
CA PRO A 7 10.19 5.42 15.83
C PRO A 7 10.71 4.87 14.52
N ASP A 8 11.62 3.93 14.56
CA ASP A 8 12.06 3.34 13.31
C ASP A 8 10.93 2.49 12.72
N LEU A 9 11.08 2.09 11.47
CA LEU A 9 10.00 1.41 10.78
C LEU A 9 9.66 0.06 11.39
N LYS A 10 10.63 -0.65 11.95
CA LYS A 10 10.33 -1.91 12.61
C LYS A 10 9.39 -1.70 13.78
N GLU A 11 9.62 -0.66 14.56
CA GLU A 11 8.74 -0.36 15.68
C GLU A 11 7.37 0.07 15.20
N GLN A 12 7.30 0.87 14.14
CA GLN A 12 6.03 1.29 13.61
C GLN A 12 5.21 0.09 13.14
N VAL A 13 5.85 -0.87 12.48
CA VAL A 13 5.17 -2.08 12.04
C VAL A 13 4.69 -2.90 13.23
N ALA A 14 5.54 -3.03 14.26
CA ALA A 14 5.19 -3.82 15.43
C ALA A 14 4.01 -3.25 16.21
N LEU A 15 3.80 -1.94 16.10
CA LEU A 15 2.70 -1.29 16.79
C LEU A 15 1.38 -1.35 16.03
N LEU A 16 1.39 -1.84 14.79
CA LEU A 16 0.15 -1.94 14.03
C LEU A 16 -0.73 -3.04 14.60
N PRO A 17 -2.05 -2.80 14.61
CA PRO A 17 -2.97 -3.84 15.09
C PRO A 17 -3.10 -4.98 14.08
N LEU A 18 -3.60 -6.10 14.55
CA LEU A 18 -3.89 -7.26 13.70
C LEU A 18 -5.30 -7.19 13.11
N SER A 19 -5.90 -6.03 13.14
CA SER A 19 -7.27 -5.79 12.68
C SER A 19 -7.31 -5.41 11.21
N PRO A 20 -8.48 -5.53 10.58
CA PRO A 20 -8.63 -5.02 9.21
C PRO A 20 -8.52 -3.51 9.19
N GLY A 21 -8.05 -3.00 8.09
CA GLY A 21 -7.92 -1.56 7.95
C GLY A 21 -7.20 -1.15 6.68
N VAL A 22 -6.87 0.13 6.65
CA VAL A 22 -6.16 0.74 5.54
C VAL A 22 -4.86 1.29 6.08
N TYR A 23 -3.76 1.03 5.36
CA TYR A 23 -2.45 1.57 5.74
C TYR A 23 -2.02 2.60 4.71
N GLN A 24 -1.20 3.54 5.16
CA GLN A 24 -0.71 4.63 4.32
C GLN A 24 0.78 4.74 4.54
N PHE A 25 1.55 4.75 3.46
CA PHE A 25 2.99 4.94 3.55
C PHE A 25 3.31 6.40 3.24
N VAL A 26 4.13 6.99 4.07
CA VAL A 26 4.45 8.42 4.00
C VAL A 26 5.95 8.57 3.80
N ASP A 27 6.35 9.48 2.91
CA ASP A 27 7.76 9.74 2.64
C ASP A 27 8.29 10.87 3.52
N ARG A 28 9.56 11.18 3.34
CA ARG A 28 10.20 12.19 4.21
C ARG A 28 9.60 13.59 4.05
N SER A 29 8.91 13.84 2.95
CA SER A 29 8.24 15.13 2.76
C SER A 29 6.91 15.21 3.48
N GLY A 30 6.44 14.12 4.08
CA GLY A 30 5.13 14.07 4.69
C GLY A 30 4.03 13.75 3.72
N THR A 31 4.38 13.31 2.51
CA THR A 31 3.40 13.00 1.47
C THR A 31 3.02 11.52 1.55
N ILE A 32 1.73 11.24 1.45
CA ILE A 32 1.26 9.86 1.39
C ILE A 32 1.53 9.37 -0.02
N ILE A 33 2.40 8.37 -0.13
CA ILE A 33 2.85 7.86 -1.42
C ILE A 33 2.21 6.54 -1.81
N TYR A 34 1.54 5.88 -0.88
CA TYR A 34 0.85 4.63 -1.17
C TYR A 34 -0.23 4.37 -0.14
N VAL A 35 -1.36 3.83 -0.58
CA VAL A 35 -2.48 3.45 0.28
C VAL A 35 -2.85 2.01 -0.07
N GLY A 36 -3.06 1.17 0.94
CA GLY A 36 -3.48 -0.21 0.72
C GLY A 36 -4.42 -0.67 1.80
N LYS A 37 -5.12 -1.77 1.54
CA LYS A 37 -6.00 -2.37 2.53
C LYS A 37 -5.45 -3.69 3.01
N ALA A 38 -5.92 -4.14 4.16
CA ALA A 38 -5.45 -5.38 4.74
C ALA A 38 -6.52 -6.02 5.62
N LYS A 39 -6.50 -7.34 5.68
CA LYS A 39 -7.29 -8.07 6.67
C LYS A 39 -6.62 -7.95 8.03
N SER A 40 -5.30 -7.92 8.04
CA SER A 40 -4.50 -7.71 9.24
C SER A 40 -3.44 -6.69 8.89
N LEU A 41 -3.55 -5.52 9.46
CA LEU A 41 -2.63 -4.43 9.14
C LEU A 41 -1.19 -4.81 9.40
N ARG A 42 -0.90 -5.36 10.58
CA ARG A 42 0.49 -5.71 10.91
C ARG A 42 1.07 -6.74 9.96
N LYS A 43 0.32 -7.79 9.66
CA LYS A 43 0.82 -8.85 8.80
C LYS A 43 1.07 -8.34 7.38
N ARG A 44 0.13 -7.58 6.88
CA ARG A 44 0.25 -7.08 5.50
C ARG A 44 1.41 -6.10 5.37
N VAL A 45 1.48 -5.15 6.29
CA VAL A 45 2.53 -4.13 6.21
C VAL A 45 3.91 -4.75 6.44
N SER A 46 4.00 -5.68 7.40
CA SER A 46 5.31 -6.31 7.63
C SER A 46 5.82 -7.06 6.41
N SER A 47 4.91 -7.56 5.56
CA SER A 47 5.33 -8.28 4.36
C SER A 47 6.11 -7.40 3.39
N TYR A 48 5.94 -6.09 3.45
CA TYR A 48 6.68 -5.18 2.58
C TYR A 48 8.14 -5.05 3.00
N PHE A 49 8.44 -5.33 4.27
CA PHE A 49 9.76 -5.11 4.82
C PHE A 49 10.59 -6.39 4.94
N VAL A 50 10.01 -7.50 4.50
CA VAL A 50 10.73 -8.75 4.43
C VAL A 50 11.47 -8.78 3.09
N GLN A 51 12.72 -9.18 3.08
CA GLN A 51 13.44 -9.31 1.82
C GLN A 51 12.85 -10.48 1.06
N SER A 52 12.41 -10.22 -0.15
CA SER A 52 11.77 -11.24 -0.96
C SER A 52 12.07 -11.01 -2.42
N LYS A 53 12.40 -12.09 -3.10
CA LYS A 53 12.59 -12.02 -4.55
C LYS A 53 11.28 -11.78 -5.27
N GLU A 54 10.17 -11.97 -4.57
CA GLU A 54 8.87 -11.75 -5.18
C GLU A 54 8.49 -10.28 -5.28
N HIS A 55 9.19 -9.42 -4.55
CA HIS A 55 8.90 -8.00 -4.64
C HIS A 55 9.42 -7.46 -5.97
N SER A 56 8.57 -6.75 -6.69
CA SER A 56 9.00 -6.11 -7.94
C SER A 56 9.97 -4.97 -7.63
N ALA A 57 10.67 -4.52 -8.65
CA ALA A 57 11.58 -3.38 -8.48
C ALA A 57 10.81 -2.14 -8.00
N LYS A 58 9.59 -1.95 -8.48
CA LYS A 58 8.78 -0.79 -8.05
C LYS A 58 8.44 -0.86 -6.57
N VAL A 59 8.13 -2.05 -6.07
CA VAL A 59 7.83 -2.23 -4.66
C VAL A 59 9.08 -1.95 -3.83
N ARG A 60 10.23 -2.42 -4.28
CA ARG A 60 11.48 -2.17 -3.55
C ARG A 60 11.80 -0.67 -3.48
N VAL A 61 11.54 0.05 -4.57
CA VAL A 61 11.74 1.49 -4.56
C VAL A 61 10.76 2.17 -3.60
N LEU A 62 9.51 1.74 -3.63
CA LEU A 62 8.50 2.26 -2.70
C LEU A 62 8.96 2.10 -1.25
N VAL A 63 9.39 0.89 -0.89
CA VAL A 63 9.77 0.60 0.49
C VAL A 63 10.90 1.51 0.95
N LYS A 64 11.85 1.81 0.06
CA LYS A 64 12.97 2.68 0.41
C LYS A 64 12.54 4.11 0.71
N GLN A 65 11.39 4.53 0.22
CA GLN A 65 10.91 5.90 0.42
C GLN A 65 10.12 6.06 1.71
N ILE A 66 9.73 4.98 2.36
CA ILE A 66 8.84 5.05 3.51
C ILE A 66 9.59 5.50 4.74
N VAL A 67 9.10 6.54 5.39
CA VAL A 67 9.65 6.96 6.69
C VAL A 67 8.59 6.89 7.79
N GLU A 68 7.32 6.80 7.41
CA GLU A 68 6.24 6.75 8.39
C GLU A 68 5.13 5.87 7.87
N ILE A 69 4.47 5.14 8.76
CA ILE A 69 3.34 4.29 8.42
C ILE A 69 2.14 4.78 9.22
N ARG A 70 1.07 5.14 8.54
CA ARG A 70 -0.20 5.51 9.16
C ARG A 70 -1.21 4.45 8.87
N HIS A 71 -2.22 4.34 9.70
CA HIS A 71 -3.25 3.34 9.50
C HIS A 71 -4.60 3.81 10.05
N ILE A 72 -5.66 3.19 9.52
CA ILE A 72 -7.02 3.42 9.98
C ILE A 72 -7.66 2.05 10.14
N VAL A 73 -8.11 1.73 11.34
CA VAL A 73 -8.78 0.46 11.61
C VAL A 73 -10.24 0.60 11.20
N VAL A 74 -10.78 -0.43 10.56
CA VAL A 74 -12.17 -0.44 10.15
C VAL A 74 -12.85 -1.72 10.64
N GLY A 75 -14.15 -1.82 10.46
CA GLY A 75 -14.91 -2.93 11.02
C GLY A 75 -14.88 -4.20 10.19
N SER A 76 -14.56 -4.10 8.90
CA SER A 76 -14.57 -5.26 8.02
C SER A 76 -13.70 -5.03 6.81
N GLU A 77 -13.48 -6.09 6.04
CA GLU A 77 -12.72 -5.97 4.80
C GLU A 77 -13.46 -5.12 3.78
N THR A 78 -14.78 -5.17 3.76
CA THR A 78 -15.57 -4.33 2.85
C THR A 78 -15.35 -2.86 3.17
N ASP A 79 -15.36 -2.51 4.46
CA ASP A 79 -15.11 -1.15 4.87
C ASP A 79 -13.69 -0.73 4.49
N ALA A 80 -12.73 -1.64 4.60
CA ALA A 80 -11.36 -1.34 4.21
C ALA A 80 -11.28 -1.05 2.71
N LEU A 81 -11.99 -1.84 1.90
CA LEU A 81 -12.00 -1.62 0.46
C LEU A 81 -12.58 -0.27 0.10
N LEU A 82 -13.70 0.09 0.71
CA LEU A 82 -14.36 1.36 0.43
C LEU A 82 -13.47 2.53 0.83
N LEU A 83 -12.83 2.43 1.98
CA LEU A 83 -11.95 3.50 2.44
C LEU A 83 -10.71 3.60 1.56
N GLU A 84 -10.12 2.46 1.20
CA GLU A 84 -8.96 2.45 0.30
C GLU A 84 -9.30 3.15 -1.00
N ASN A 85 -10.41 2.78 -1.62
CA ASN A 85 -10.81 3.38 -2.88
C ASN A 85 -11.02 4.89 -2.74
N SER A 86 -11.66 5.30 -1.67
CA SER A 86 -11.90 6.71 -1.43
C SER A 86 -10.59 7.48 -1.26
N LEU A 87 -9.66 6.95 -0.51
CA LEU A 87 -8.38 7.60 -0.29
C LEU A 87 -7.53 7.64 -1.55
N ILE A 88 -7.53 6.57 -2.33
CA ILE A 88 -6.77 6.56 -3.56
C ILE A 88 -7.34 7.59 -4.53
N LYS A 89 -8.66 7.67 -4.62
CA LYS A 89 -9.30 8.63 -5.51
C LYS A 89 -9.02 10.07 -5.10
N SER A 90 -9.04 10.31 -3.80
CA SER A 90 -8.84 11.64 -3.27
C SER A 90 -7.38 12.08 -3.30
N LEU A 91 -6.46 11.20 -2.92
CA LEU A 91 -5.05 11.54 -2.76
C LEU A 91 -4.21 11.27 -4.00
N GLN A 92 -4.64 10.37 -4.87
CA GLN A 92 -3.88 9.95 -6.04
C GLN A 92 -2.43 9.63 -5.68
N PRO A 93 -2.19 8.69 -4.74
CA PRO A 93 -0.83 8.45 -4.28
C PRO A 93 0.05 7.94 -5.42
N ARG A 94 1.25 8.46 -5.47
CA ARG A 94 2.17 8.20 -6.58
C ARG A 94 2.36 6.72 -6.88
N TYR A 95 2.60 5.92 -5.85
CA TYR A 95 2.90 4.50 -6.08
C TYR A 95 1.66 3.66 -6.31
N ASN A 96 0.47 4.13 -5.94
CA ASN A 96 -0.75 3.46 -6.36
C ASN A 96 -0.88 3.55 -7.88
N ILE A 97 -0.53 4.70 -8.44
CA ILE A 97 -0.58 4.89 -9.88
C ILE A 97 0.51 4.07 -10.57
N LEU A 98 1.74 4.14 -10.06
CA LEU A 98 2.85 3.43 -10.67
C LEU A 98 2.70 1.91 -10.59
N LEU A 99 2.23 1.39 -9.48
CA LEU A 99 2.07 -0.05 -9.31
C LEU A 99 0.87 -0.58 -10.07
N LYS A 100 -0.11 0.26 -10.34
CA LYS A 100 -1.25 -0.14 -11.13
C LYS A 100 -0.83 -0.61 -12.52
N ASP A 101 0.24 -0.06 -13.06
CA ASP A 101 0.73 -0.43 -14.38
C ASP A 101 1.73 -1.57 -14.36
N ASP A 102 1.97 -2.16 -13.21
CA ASP A 102 2.91 -3.27 -13.09
C ASP A 102 2.24 -4.53 -13.64
N LYS A 103 2.76 -5.04 -14.72
CA LYS A 103 2.16 -6.16 -15.42
C LYS A 103 2.63 -7.52 -14.93
N THR A 104 3.09 -7.60 -13.72
CA THR A 104 3.54 -8.88 -13.20
C THR A 104 2.39 -9.77 -12.72
N TYR A 105 1.16 -9.30 -12.76
CA TYR A 105 0.02 -10.09 -12.33
C TYR A 105 -0.31 -11.14 -13.38
N PRO A 106 -0.31 -12.40 -13.02
CA PRO A 106 -0.58 -13.44 -14.01
C PRO A 106 -1.99 -13.39 -14.57
N TRP A 107 -2.95 -12.85 -13.83
CA TRP A 107 -4.32 -12.83 -14.30
C TRP A 107 -4.61 -11.72 -15.28
N ILE A 108 -3.68 -10.93 -15.58
CA ILE A 108 -3.88 -9.91 -16.51
C ILE A 108 -4.10 -10.31 -17.83
N VAL A 109 -4.02 -11.26 -18.12
CA VAL A 109 -4.32 -11.57 -19.39
C VAL A 109 -5.58 -11.38 -19.68
N VAL A 110 -6.19 -10.96 -19.96
CA VAL A 110 -7.48 -10.86 -20.03
C VAL A 110 -8.22 -9.99 -20.56
N ARG A 111 -8.18 -9.71 -21.01
CA ARG A 111 -8.92 -9.01 -21.12
C ARG A 111 -9.31 -8.44 -21.66
N ARG A 112 -9.30 -8.32 -22.04
CA ARG A 112 -9.64 -7.49 -22.07
C ARG A 112 -9.90 -7.13 -22.44
N GLU A 113 -9.90 -7.35 -22.81
CA GLU A 113 -10.22 -6.78 -22.65
C GLU A 113 -10.37 -6.41 -22.78
N HIS A 114 -10.14 -6.69 -24.00
CA HIS A 114 -10.30 -6.23 -23.77
C HIS A 114 -10.54 -5.75 -23.73
N PHE A 115 -10.74 -5.88 -24.49
CA PHE A 115 -11.00 -5.36 -24.17
C PHE A 115 -11.23 -5.00 -24.03
N PRO A 116 -11.68 -5.34 -24.44
CA PRO A 116 -11.99 -4.82 -23.99
C PRO A 116 -12.07 -4.29 -23.64
N ARG A 117 -12.32 -4.42 -24.13
CA ARG A 117 -12.49 -3.97 -23.53
C ARG A 117 -12.67 -3.65 -22.87
N VAL A 118 -12.60 -4.01 -23.51
CA VAL A 118 -12.78 -3.74 -22.58
C VAL A 118 -12.62 -3.41 -22.01
N GLN A 119 -12.74 -3.62 -22.31
CA GLN A 119 -12.73 -3.43 -21.55
C GLN A 119 -12.75 -3.17 -20.79
N SER A 120 -12.91 -3.37 -21.43
CA SER A 120 -12.97 -3.17 -20.59
C SER A 120 -12.87 -2.88 -20.05
N THR A 121 -12.83 -3.13 -20.59
CA THR A 121 -12.85 -2.96 -19.89
C THR A 121 -12.79 -2.62 -19.48
#